data_50335039a14b6a8b0ed145aa52651a89
#
_entry.id   50335039a14b6a8b0ed145aa52651a89
#
_cell.length_a   1.000
_cell.length_b   1.000
_cell.length_c   1.000
_cell.angle_alpha   90.00
_cell.angle_beta   90.00
_cell.angle_gamma   90.00
#
_symmetry.space_group_name_H-M   'P 1'
#
loop_
_entity.id
_entity.type
_entity.pdbx_description
1 polymer ?
#
loop_
_entity_poly.entity_id
_entity_poly.type
_entity_poly.pdbx_seq_one_letter_code
_entity_poly.pdbx_strand_id
1 'polypeptide(L)'
;KILCRQKPKKIVIVSSSPQIRYPDCYGIDMSKMGEFIAFHAAFALLKERGLERVIDEVYTQSKAQIALPKEKVVNYVKEIYAPFTDEEISAKIAEMITPENCPSEIAVVYQTIDHLHQACPNHSGDWYFSGDYPTPGGNRLVNGAFVEWYEKRFNS
;
A
#
# COMPACT_ATOMS: atom_id res chain seq x y z
N LYS A 1 18.80 -8.88 8.37
CA LYS A 1 20.07 -8.82 9.13
C LYS A 1 20.91 -10.10 8.98
N ILE A 2 20.31 -11.31 9.07
CA ILE A 2 21.07 -12.59 8.99
C ILE A 2 21.78 -12.72 7.63
N LEU A 3 21.07 -12.51 6.52
CA LEU A 3 21.64 -12.60 5.17
C LEU A 3 22.74 -11.55 4.93
N CYS A 4 22.59 -10.34 5.42
CA CYS A 4 23.62 -9.29 5.27
C CYS A 4 24.95 -9.67 5.93
N ARG A 5 24.94 -10.49 7.01
CA ARG A 5 26.16 -10.97 7.67
C ARG A 5 27.02 -11.87 6.77
N GLN A 6 26.39 -12.54 5.80
CA GLN A 6 27.09 -13.39 4.83
C GLN A 6 27.72 -12.60 3.69
N LYS A 7 27.49 -11.28 3.66
CA LYS A 7 28.03 -10.35 2.66
C LYS A 7 27.82 -10.80 1.21
N PRO A 8 26.61 -11.26 0.81
CA PRO A 8 26.36 -11.56 -0.60
C PRO A 8 26.43 -10.26 -1.41
N LYS A 9 26.70 -10.35 -2.70
CA LYS A 9 26.71 -9.19 -3.60
C LYS A 9 25.31 -8.54 -3.67
N LYS A 10 24.27 -9.38 -3.73
CA LYS A 10 22.87 -8.94 -3.83
C LYS A 10 21.95 -9.90 -3.10
N ILE A 11 20.91 -9.35 -2.48
CA ILE A 11 19.80 -10.08 -1.87
C ILE A 11 18.52 -9.69 -2.63
N VAL A 12 17.86 -10.66 -3.23
CA VAL A 12 16.58 -10.45 -3.90
C VAL A 12 15.47 -11.11 -3.08
N ILE A 13 14.49 -10.32 -2.67
CA ILE A 13 13.29 -10.79 -1.99
C ILE A 13 12.17 -10.84 -3.02
N VAL A 14 11.59 -12.02 -3.22
CA VAL A 14 10.53 -12.24 -4.21
C VAL A 14 9.23 -12.54 -3.48
N SER A 15 8.18 -11.77 -3.80
CA SER A 15 6.81 -12.01 -3.36
C SER A 15 6.01 -12.67 -4.46
N SER A 16 5.27 -13.73 -4.13
CA SER A 16 4.33 -14.38 -5.05
C SER A 16 2.99 -13.65 -5.17
N SER A 17 2.80 -12.55 -4.45
CA SER A 17 1.64 -11.67 -4.53
C SER A 17 2.03 -10.26 -4.94
N PRO A 18 1.11 -9.47 -5.52
CA PRO A 18 1.31 -8.04 -5.67
C PRO A 18 1.48 -7.32 -4.32
N GLN A 19 1.84 -6.05 -4.36
CA GLN A 19 1.94 -5.21 -3.16
C GLN A 19 0.57 -5.08 -2.49
N ILE A 20 0.49 -5.42 -1.20
CA ILE A 20 -0.72 -5.19 -0.41
C ILE A 20 -0.80 -3.71 -0.10
N ARG A 21 -1.83 -3.05 -0.65
CA ARG A 21 -2.02 -1.59 -0.58
C ARG A 21 -3.28 -1.18 0.18
N TYR A 22 -4.30 -2.04 0.16
CA TYR A 22 -5.63 -1.70 0.65
C TYR A 22 -6.08 -2.67 1.73
N PRO A 23 -6.62 -2.16 2.86
CA PRO A 23 -7.10 -3.00 3.96
C PRO A 23 -8.40 -3.71 3.61
N ASP A 24 -8.69 -4.78 4.36
CA ASP A 24 -9.97 -5.47 4.32
C ASP A 24 -10.38 -5.89 5.75
N CYS A 25 -11.67 -6.22 5.91
CA CYS A 25 -12.23 -6.74 7.15
C CYS A 25 -11.88 -8.22 7.41
N TYR A 26 -11.36 -8.93 6.43
CA TYR A 26 -10.96 -10.33 6.56
C TYR A 26 -9.55 -10.44 7.12
N GLY A 27 -9.46 -10.76 8.41
CA GLY A 27 -8.20 -11.01 9.09
C GLY A 27 -7.73 -9.85 9.98
N ILE A 28 -7.12 -10.22 11.08
CA ILE A 28 -6.73 -9.30 12.16
C ILE A 28 -5.66 -8.32 11.67
N ASP A 29 -4.77 -8.76 10.80
CA ASP A 29 -3.60 -7.99 10.37
C ASP A 29 -3.84 -7.15 9.11
N MET A 30 -5.01 -7.30 8.46
CA MET A 30 -5.31 -6.66 7.17
C MET A 30 -6.22 -5.44 7.29
N SER A 31 -6.58 -5.03 8.50
CA SER A 31 -7.51 -3.91 8.74
C SER A 31 -6.83 -2.55 8.94
N LYS A 32 -5.54 -2.54 9.26
CA LYS A 32 -4.82 -1.33 9.63
C LYS A 32 -3.88 -0.89 8.51
N MET A 33 -4.25 0.17 7.83
CA MET A 33 -3.45 0.74 6.73
C MET A 33 -2.03 1.11 7.14
N GLY A 34 -1.86 1.64 8.35
CA GLY A 34 -0.57 2.02 8.89
C GLY A 34 0.41 0.86 9.17
N GLU A 35 0.01 -0.39 8.95
CA GLU A 35 0.88 -1.55 9.07
C GLU A 35 1.42 -2.03 7.70
N PHE A 36 0.91 -1.47 6.59
CA PHE A 36 1.34 -1.87 5.24
C PHE A 36 2.62 -1.17 4.82
N ILE A 37 3.64 -1.94 4.51
CA ILE A 37 4.92 -1.38 4.06
C ILE A 37 4.78 -0.63 2.74
N ALA A 38 3.90 -1.05 1.83
CA ALA A 38 3.63 -0.34 0.59
C ALA A 38 3.01 1.04 0.83
N PHE A 39 2.16 1.16 1.85
CA PHE A 39 1.60 2.45 2.27
C PHE A 39 2.69 3.39 2.82
N HIS A 40 3.56 2.88 3.68
CA HIS A 40 4.69 3.67 4.19
C HIS A 40 5.65 4.11 3.08
N ALA A 41 5.90 3.24 2.10
CA ALA A 41 6.74 3.56 0.95
C ALA A 41 6.11 4.66 0.08
N ALA A 42 4.83 4.55 -0.25
CA ALA A 42 4.11 5.59 -1.00
C ALA A 42 4.09 6.93 -0.24
N PHE A 43 3.84 6.90 1.08
CA PHE A 43 3.88 8.08 1.93
C PHE A 43 5.27 8.75 1.94
N ALA A 44 6.35 7.96 2.03
CA ALA A 44 7.72 8.48 1.96
C ALA A 44 8.01 9.12 0.59
N LEU A 45 7.62 8.46 -0.50
CA LEU A 45 7.78 8.98 -1.86
C LEU A 45 6.98 10.28 -2.10
N LEU A 46 5.76 10.39 -1.57
CA LEU A 46 5.00 11.65 -1.63
C LEU A 46 5.77 12.80 -0.97
N LYS A 47 6.35 12.56 0.20
CA LYS A 47 7.17 13.55 0.90
C LYS A 47 8.42 13.94 0.09
N GLU A 48 9.15 12.97 -0.41
CA GLU A 48 10.38 13.20 -1.19
C GLU A 48 10.13 13.99 -2.47
N ARG A 49 8.93 13.89 -3.04
CA ARG A 49 8.52 14.62 -4.24
C ARG A 49 7.79 15.94 -3.97
N GLY A 50 7.61 16.32 -2.70
CA GLY A 50 6.87 17.53 -2.33
C GLY A 50 5.37 17.44 -2.68
N LEU A 51 4.81 16.22 -2.63
CA LEU A 51 3.41 15.91 -2.95
C LEU A 51 2.57 15.61 -1.71
N GLU A 52 3.01 16.04 -0.51
CA GLU A 52 2.30 15.79 0.75
C GLU A 52 0.85 16.27 0.73
N ARG A 53 0.56 17.29 -0.08
CA ARG A 53 -0.81 17.80 -0.25
C ARG A 53 -1.81 16.70 -0.66
N VAL A 54 -1.38 15.69 -1.39
CA VAL A 54 -2.23 14.55 -1.77
C VAL A 54 -2.81 13.85 -0.53
N ILE A 55 -2.03 13.75 0.55
CA ILE A 55 -2.43 13.09 1.81
C ILE A 55 -3.60 13.86 2.45
N ASP A 56 -3.51 15.19 2.51
CA ASP A 56 -4.53 16.07 3.08
C ASP A 56 -5.80 16.10 2.20
N GLU A 57 -5.62 16.07 0.89
CA GLU A 57 -6.72 16.00 -0.08
C GLU A 57 -7.48 14.67 0.08
N VAL A 58 -6.79 13.54 0.12
CA VAL A 58 -7.39 12.22 0.34
C VAL A 58 -8.10 12.15 1.69
N TYR A 59 -7.52 12.72 2.75
CA TYR A 59 -8.19 12.80 4.06
C TYR A 59 -9.50 13.58 3.98
N THR A 60 -9.47 14.76 3.39
CA THR A 60 -10.65 15.62 3.24
C THR A 60 -11.75 14.91 2.45
N GLN A 61 -11.41 14.32 1.32
CA GLN A 61 -12.33 13.60 0.45
C GLN A 61 -12.89 12.33 1.13
N SER A 62 -12.03 11.54 1.76
CA SER A 62 -12.46 10.33 2.47
C SER A 62 -13.39 10.65 3.64
N LYS A 63 -13.08 11.68 4.42
CA LYS A 63 -13.89 12.12 5.55
C LYS A 63 -15.25 12.65 5.11
N ALA A 64 -15.32 13.39 4.02
CA ALA A 64 -16.57 13.90 3.46
C ALA A 64 -17.54 12.78 3.04
N GLN A 65 -17.02 11.58 2.74
CA GLN A 65 -17.85 10.45 2.31
C GLN A 65 -18.42 9.59 3.45
N ILE A 66 -18.01 9.82 4.70
CA ILE A 66 -18.45 8.99 5.84
C ILE A 66 -19.99 8.96 5.95
N ALA A 67 -20.65 10.08 5.69
CA ALA A 67 -22.10 10.21 5.77
C ALA A 67 -22.84 9.78 4.49
N LEU A 68 -22.13 9.48 3.39
CA LEU A 68 -22.78 9.09 2.14
C LEU A 68 -23.34 7.66 2.22
N PRO A 69 -24.38 7.33 1.44
CA PRO A 69 -24.78 5.95 1.19
C PRO A 69 -23.57 5.16 0.65
N LYS A 70 -23.39 3.91 1.12
CA LYS A 70 -22.22 3.09 0.79
C LYS A 70 -22.02 2.89 -0.72
N GLU A 71 -23.11 2.89 -1.49
CA GLU A 71 -23.12 2.72 -2.95
C GLU A 71 -22.53 3.94 -3.70
N LYS A 72 -22.38 5.08 -3.02
CA LYS A 72 -21.82 6.33 -3.57
C LYS A 72 -20.38 6.58 -3.11
N VAL A 73 -19.85 5.72 -2.24
CA VAL A 73 -18.51 5.90 -1.71
C VAL A 73 -17.47 5.46 -2.73
N VAL A 74 -16.49 6.32 -3.00
CA VAL A 74 -15.37 6.08 -3.91
C VAL A 74 -14.10 5.85 -3.09
N ASN A 75 -13.23 4.95 -3.54
CA ASN A 75 -11.93 4.71 -2.90
C ASN A 75 -10.93 5.81 -3.27
N TYR A 76 -10.84 6.86 -2.46
CA TYR A 76 -9.87 7.93 -2.66
C TYR A 76 -8.45 7.58 -2.24
N VAL A 77 -8.25 6.51 -1.48
CA VAL A 77 -6.90 6.06 -1.09
C VAL A 77 -6.05 5.65 -2.29
N LYS A 78 -6.67 5.34 -3.43
CA LYS A 78 -5.96 5.11 -4.70
C LYS A 78 -5.06 6.28 -5.10
N GLU A 79 -5.46 7.52 -4.81
CA GLU A 79 -4.72 8.73 -5.14
C GLU A 79 -3.33 8.78 -4.47
N ILE A 80 -3.15 8.10 -3.33
CA ILE A 80 -1.85 8.01 -2.63
C ILE A 80 -0.83 7.24 -3.47
N TYR A 81 -1.27 6.26 -4.23
CA TYR A 81 -0.41 5.41 -5.06
C TYR A 81 -0.31 5.88 -6.51
N ALA A 82 -1.29 6.65 -6.98
CA ALA A 82 -1.41 7.08 -8.38
C ALA A 82 -0.16 7.77 -8.97
N PRO A 83 0.64 8.56 -8.20
CA PRO A 83 1.83 9.20 -8.74
C PRO A 83 3.03 8.27 -8.99
N PHE A 84 2.92 6.97 -8.62
CA PHE A 84 4.06 6.04 -8.59
C PHE A 84 3.78 4.77 -9.38
N THR A 85 4.86 4.23 -9.99
CA THR A 85 4.82 2.87 -10.54
C THR A 85 5.02 1.83 -9.43
N ASP A 86 4.70 0.58 -9.72
CA ASP A 86 4.92 -0.55 -8.81
C ASP A 86 6.42 -0.74 -8.51
N GLU A 87 7.27 -0.47 -9.51
CA GLU A 87 8.72 -0.53 -9.38
C GLU A 87 9.27 0.54 -8.44
N GLU A 88 8.75 1.78 -8.51
CA GLU A 88 9.16 2.86 -7.62
C GLU A 88 8.80 2.55 -6.16
N ILE A 89 7.61 2.03 -5.92
CA ILE A 89 7.19 1.59 -4.59
C ILE A 89 8.05 0.42 -4.12
N SER A 90 8.33 -0.57 -4.98
CA SER A 90 9.19 -1.71 -4.65
C SER A 90 10.61 -1.29 -4.31
N ALA A 91 11.17 -0.33 -5.06
CA ALA A 91 12.49 0.24 -4.79
C ALA A 91 12.52 0.96 -3.43
N LYS A 92 11.49 1.74 -3.12
CA LYS A 92 11.38 2.41 -1.81
C LYS A 92 11.22 1.42 -0.67
N ILE A 93 10.46 0.35 -0.85
CA ILE A 93 10.37 -0.75 0.12
C ILE A 93 11.75 -1.37 0.35
N ALA A 94 12.49 -1.66 -0.73
CA ALA A 94 13.84 -2.23 -0.62
C ALA A 94 14.78 -1.31 0.18
N GLU A 95 14.73 -0.01 -0.07
CA GLU A 95 15.47 1.00 0.71
C GLU A 95 15.08 0.95 2.20
N MET A 96 13.79 0.99 2.52
CA MET A 96 13.28 1.03 3.89
C MET A 96 13.63 -0.22 4.71
N ILE A 97 13.69 -1.40 4.07
CA ILE A 97 14.03 -2.65 4.76
C ILE A 97 15.53 -2.91 4.82
N THR A 98 16.34 -2.13 4.10
CA THR A 98 17.80 -2.27 4.07
C THR A 98 18.38 -1.82 5.41
N PRO A 99 19.07 -2.71 6.17
CA PRO A 99 19.73 -2.29 7.40
C PRO A 99 20.90 -1.33 7.11
N GLU A 100 21.12 -0.33 7.98
CA GLU A 100 22.16 0.70 7.82
C GLU A 100 23.56 0.13 7.52
N ASN A 101 23.89 -1.02 8.07
CA ASN A 101 25.22 -1.66 7.90
C ASN A 101 25.16 -2.88 6.98
N CYS A 102 24.21 -2.96 6.04
CA CYS A 102 24.15 -4.05 5.07
C CYS A 102 25.06 -3.74 3.87
N PRO A 103 26.13 -4.53 3.62
CA PRO A 103 27.02 -4.28 2.49
C PRO A 103 26.43 -4.74 1.15
N SER A 104 25.29 -5.45 1.19
CA SER A 104 24.64 -6.05 0.02
C SER A 104 23.57 -5.13 -0.55
N GLU A 105 23.47 -5.08 -1.87
CA GLU A 105 22.30 -4.52 -2.54
C GLU A 105 21.05 -5.33 -2.20
N ILE A 106 19.96 -4.68 -1.81
CA ILE A 106 18.67 -5.35 -1.58
C ILE A 106 17.69 -4.92 -2.67
N ALA A 107 17.04 -5.89 -3.28
CA ALA A 107 15.94 -5.67 -4.21
C ALA A 107 14.70 -6.44 -3.77
N VAL A 108 13.53 -5.86 -3.99
CA VAL A 108 12.24 -6.51 -3.75
C VAL A 108 11.49 -6.59 -5.08
N VAL A 109 11.02 -7.79 -5.39
CA VAL A 109 10.25 -8.07 -6.62
C VAL A 109 8.90 -8.60 -6.21
N TYR A 110 7.86 -7.91 -6.64
CA TYR A 110 6.47 -8.33 -6.44
C TYR A 110 5.88 -8.93 -7.72
N GLN A 111 4.92 -9.82 -7.55
CA GLN A 111 4.02 -10.23 -8.63
C GLN A 111 3.27 -8.99 -9.15
N THR A 112 2.98 -8.94 -10.45
CA THR A 112 2.06 -7.93 -11.01
C THR A 112 0.61 -8.41 -10.91
N ILE A 113 -0.35 -7.47 -10.89
CA ILE A 113 -1.78 -7.80 -10.91
C ILE A 113 -2.12 -8.56 -12.21
N ASP A 114 -1.57 -8.13 -13.34
CA ASP A 114 -1.80 -8.78 -14.65
C ASP A 114 -1.30 -10.24 -14.66
N HIS A 115 -0.11 -10.50 -14.13
CA HIS A 115 0.41 -11.87 -14.02
C HIS A 115 -0.38 -12.71 -13.00
N LEU A 116 -0.90 -12.08 -11.93
CA LEU A 116 -1.79 -12.75 -11.00
C LEU A 116 -3.08 -13.21 -11.70
N HIS A 117 -3.69 -12.34 -12.51
CA HIS A 117 -4.90 -12.67 -13.28
C HIS A 117 -4.62 -13.78 -14.32
N GLN A 118 -3.45 -13.76 -14.97
CA GLN A 118 -3.05 -14.84 -15.89
C GLN A 118 -2.87 -16.18 -15.17
N ALA A 119 -2.28 -16.16 -13.97
CA ALA A 119 -2.06 -17.37 -13.18
C ALA A 119 -3.35 -17.91 -12.55
N CYS A 120 -4.31 -17.03 -12.22
CA CYS A 120 -5.57 -17.35 -11.56
C CYS A 120 -6.78 -16.76 -12.32
N PRO A 121 -7.04 -17.19 -13.58
CA PRO A 121 -8.00 -16.52 -14.46
C PRO A 121 -9.45 -16.62 -13.99
N ASN A 122 -9.77 -17.59 -13.13
CA ASN A 122 -11.11 -17.82 -12.59
C ASN A 122 -11.34 -17.20 -11.21
N HIS A 123 -10.40 -16.39 -10.72
CA HIS A 123 -10.45 -15.79 -9.39
C HIS A 123 -10.36 -14.27 -9.48
N SER A 124 -11.32 -13.56 -8.89
CA SER A 124 -11.43 -12.09 -8.95
C SER A 124 -11.03 -11.37 -7.65
N GLY A 125 -10.34 -12.06 -6.75
CA GLY A 125 -10.01 -11.55 -5.42
C GLY A 125 -8.74 -10.73 -5.37
N ASP A 126 -8.69 -9.59 -6.04
CA ASP A 126 -7.49 -8.74 -6.16
C ASP A 126 -7.56 -7.40 -5.43
N TRP A 127 -8.65 -7.09 -4.74
CA TRP A 127 -8.92 -5.78 -4.12
C TRP A 127 -7.89 -5.32 -3.09
N TYR A 128 -7.16 -6.24 -2.46
CA TYR A 128 -6.02 -5.91 -1.59
C TYR A 128 -4.89 -5.18 -2.35
N PHE A 129 -4.79 -5.42 -3.65
CA PHE A 129 -3.75 -4.92 -4.53
C PHE A 129 -4.26 -3.78 -5.40
N SER A 130 -5.42 -3.97 -6.05
CA SER A 130 -6.03 -3.02 -6.98
C SER A 130 -6.85 -1.91 -6.30
N GLY A 131 -7.41 -2.18 -5.12
CA GLY A 131 -8.38 -1.32 -4.46
C GLY A 131 -9.76 -1.34 -5.10
N ASP A 132 -10.02 -2.29 -6.02
CA ASP A 132 -11.30 -2.47 -6.69
C ASP A 132 -12.17 -3.45 -5.91
N TYR A 133 -12.79 -2.96 -4.86
CA TYR A 133 -13.62 -3.77 -3.98
C TYR A 133 -14.88 -4.26 -4.67
N PRO A 134 -15.23 -5.56 -4.52
CA PRO A 134 -16.42 -6.16 -5.13
C PRO A 134 -17.73 -5.68 -4.48
N THR A 135 -17.64 -5.01 -3.34
CA THR A 135 -18.79 -4.50 -2.61
C THR A 135 -18.62 -3.03 -2.24
N PRO A 136 -19.69 -2.25 -2.21
CA PRO A 136 -19.64 -0.84 -1.80
C PRO A 136 -19.10 -0.64 -0.37
N GLY A 137 -19.22 -1.65 0.50
CA GLY A 137 -18.68 -1.63 1.87
C GLY A 137 -17.16 -1.56 1.91
N GLY A 138 -16.47 -2.11 0.92
CA GLY A 138 -15.01 -2.09 0.83
C GLY A 138 -14.45 -0.67 0.68
N ASN A 139 -15.03 0.16 -0.18
CA ASN A 139 -14.61 1.55 -0.34
C ASN A 139 -14.77 2.34 0.97
N ARG A 140 -15.86 2.11 1.71
CA ARG A 140 -16.07 2.74 3.02
C ARG A 140 -15.03 2.30 4.04
N LEU A 141 -14.70 1.01 4.04
CA LEU A 141 -13.71 0.45 4.95
C LEU A 141 -12.32 1.06 4.72
N VAL A 142 -11.86 1.12 3.47
CA VAL A 142 -10.53 1.63 3.15
C VAL A 142 -10.41 3.12 3.46
N ASN A 143 -11.42 3.93 3.10
CA ASN A 143 -11.45 5.35 3.44
C ASN A 143 -11.47 5.55 4.97
N GLY A 144 -12.25 4.75 5.70
CA GLY A 144 -12.31 4.79 7.16
C GLY A 144 -10.98 4.46 7.82
N ALA A 145 -10.30 3.40 7.35
CA ALA A 145 -8.98 3.00 7.84
C ALA A 145 -7.92 4.10 7.60
N PHE A 146 -8.01 4.79 6.47
CA PHE A 146 -7.12 5.91 6.17
C PHE A 146 -7.41 7.13 7.07
N VAL A 147 -8.68 7.49 7.25
CA VAL A 147 -9.08 8.59 8.14
C VAL A 147 -8.60 8.32 9.57
N GLU A 148 -8.80 7.11 10.09
CA GLU A 148 -8.33 6.72 11.43
C GLU A 148 -6.81 6.83 11.55
N TRP A 149 -6.06 6.36 10.54
CA TRP A 149 -4.61 6.47 10.52
C TRP A 149 -4.15 7.93 10.50
N TYR A 150 -4.78 8.78 9.65
CA TYR A 150 -4.45 10.19 9.54
C TYR A 150 -4.69 10.94 10.85
N GLU A 151 -5.87 10.75 11.47
CA GLU A 151 -6.24 11.42 12.71
C GLU A 151 -5.33 11.04 13.88
N LYS A 152 -4.95 9.77 13.98
CA LYS A 152 -3.97 9.32 14.99
C LYS A 152 -2.59 9.93 14.78
N ARG A 153 -2.20 10.24 13.57
CA ARG A 153 -0.87 10.74 13.25
C ARG A 153 -0.73 12.26 13.34
N PHE A 154 -1.76 12.99 12.96
CA PHE A 154 -1.70 14.45 12.78
C PHE A 154 -2.59 15.24 13.73
N ASN A 155 -3.57 14.60 14.40
CA ASN A 155 -4.52 15.27 15.29
C ASN A 155 -4.37 14.80 16.76
N SER A 156 -3.33 14.03 17.08
CA SER A 156 -3.03 13.56 18.45
C SER A 156 -2.15 14.56 19.21
#